data_d64283447b876252a86cd25b7fa69b3a
#
_entry.id   d64283447b876252a86cd25b7fa69b3a
#
_cell.length_a   1.000
_cell.length_b   1.000
_cell.length_c   1.000
_cell.angle_alpha   90.00
_cell.angle_beta   90.00
_cell.angle_gamma   90.00
#
_symmetry.space_group_name_H-M   'P 1'
#
loop_
_entity.id
_entity.type
_entity.pdbx_description
1 polymer ?
#
loop_
_entity_poly.entity_id
_entity_poly.type
_entity_poly.pdbx_seq_one_letter_code
_entity_poly.pdbx_strand_id
1 'polypeptide(L)'
;MNLRTYIQILTLFSGLSLMSIGGGNTVLPEMHLKAVNDYNWMADSQFADIFAISQAAPGPSILIVTLVGYKAGLGAVPAEWAQVGGVAGAILATAAMMIPAGILVYLVARVWESAKESSFRKAVEKGFAPLTVGLVLASAYVMSRTADHDWRAYLLTGVCTLIFVFTKVNPLVVVGVAGVLGWLGVV
;
A
#
# COMPACT_ATOMS: atom_id res chain seq x y z
N MET A 1 6.52 -11.15 28.35
CA MET A 1 6.64 -10.32 27.12
C MET A 1 7.69 -10.94 26.23
N ASN A 2 7.33 -11.39 25.03
CA ASN A 2 8.28 -12.04 24.12
C ASN A 2 8.97 -10.95 23.28
N LEU A 3 10.06 -10.39 23.80
CA LEU A 3 10.86 -9.35 23.15
C LEU A 3 11.31 -9.76 21.73
N ARG A 4 11.52 -11.07 21.51
CA ARG A 4 11.91 -11.63 20.22
C ARG A 4 10.89 -11.29 19.13
N THR A 5 9.59 -11.40 19.42
CA THR A 5 8.53 -11.09 18.45
C THR A 5 8.57 -9.61 18.03
N TYR A 6 8.77 -8.70 18.97
CA TYR A 6 8.86 -7.26 18.65
C TYR A 6 10.10 -6.92 17.83
N ILE A 7 11.23 -7.58 18.09
CA ILE A 7 12.44 -7.46 17.26
C ILE A 7 12.18 -8.00 15.84
N GLN A 8 11.48 -9.13 15.72
CA GLN A 8 11.10 -9.70 14.44
C GLN A 8 10.17 -8.77 13.65
N ILE A 9 9.18 -8.15 14.32
CA ILE A 9 8.31 -7.13 13.71
C ILE A 9 9.16 -5.96 13.18
N LEU A 10 10.03 -5.42 14.02
CA LEU A 10 10.88 -4.29 13.65
C LEU A 10 11.77 -4.62 12.46
N THR A 11 12.50 -5.72 12.50
CA THR A 11 13.44 -6.12 11.44
C THR A 11 12.73 -6.45 10.13
N LEU A 12 11.61 -7.19 10.19
CA LEU A 12 10.82 -7.53 9.01
C LEU A 12 10.31 -6.26 8.32
N PHE A 13 9.54 -5.44 9.03
CA PHE A 13 8.89 -4.29 8.39
C PHE A 13 9.87 -3.19 8.01
N SER A 14 11.01 -3.03 8.71
CA SER A 14 12.06 -2.12 8.26
C SER A 14 12.73 -2.62 6.97
N GLY A 15 12.95 -3.92 6.84
CA GLY A 15 13.46 -4.52 5.60
C GLY A 15 12.48 -4.35 4.44
N LEU A 16 11.20 -4.69 4.66
CA LEU A 16 10.15 -4.52 3.66
C LEU A 16 9.95 -3.05 3.25
N SER A 17 10.12 -2.12 4.19
CA SER A 17 10.07 -0.67 3.94
C SER A 17 11.06 -0.25 2.85
N LEU A 18 12.30 -0.71 2.93
CA LEU A 18 13.33 -0.38 1.95
C LEU A 18 13.17 -1.14 0.62
N MET A 19 12.51 -2.31 0.65
CA MET A 19 12.25 -3.13 -0.53
C MET A 19 10.95 -2.75 -1.25
N SER A 20 10.09 -1.93 -0.66
CA SER A 20 8.76 -1.57 -1.19
C SER A 20 8.80 -0.60 -2.39
N ILE A 21 9.82 -0.73 -3.25
CA ILE A 21 9.94 0.02 -4.50
C ILE A 21 8.84 -0.45 -5.45
N GLY A 22 7.88 0.44 -5.74
CA GLY A 22 6.69 0.09 -6.54
C GLY A 22 5.40 -0.05 -5.73
N GLY A 23 5.46 0.15 -4.40
CA GLY A 23 4.30 0.18 -3.51
C GLY A 23 4.20 -1.01 -2.56
N GLY A 24 3.29 -0.93 -1.59
CA GLY A 24 3.13 -1.94 -0.53
C GLY A 24 2.75 -3.33 -1.03
N ASN A 25 2.09 -3.42 -2.19
CA ASN A 25 1.68 -4.71 -2.75
C ASN A 25 2.86 -5.55 -3.26
N THR A 26 3.99 -4.94 -3.61
CA THR A 26 5.17 -5.67 -4.09
C THR A 26 5.83 -6.51 -3.00
N VAL A 27 5.64 -6.17 -1.74
CA VAL A 27 6.22 -6.86 -0.58
C VAL A 27 5.26 -7.85 0.10
N LEU A 28 4.02 -7.97 -0.41
CA LEU A 28 3.02 -8.89 0.14
C LEU A 28 3.47 -10.36 0.17
N PRO A 29 4.09 -10.92 -0.90
CA PRO A 29 4.54 -12.31 -0.86
C PRO A 29 5.58 -12.56 0.22
N GLU A 30 6.53 -11.65 0.41
CA GLU A 30 7.55 -11.77 1.45
C GLU A 30 6.95 -11.59 2.85
N MET A 31 6.02 -10.65 3.01
CA MET A 31 5.28 -10.47 4.27
C MET A 31 4.52 -11.75 4.65
N HIS A 32 3.82 -12.36 3.69
CA HIS A 32 3.11 -13.62 3.89
C HIS A 32 4.07 -14.74 4.30
N LEU A 33 5.14 -14.96 3.53
CA LEU A 33 6.13 -15.98 3.81
C LEU A 33 6.69 -15.86 5.24
N LYS A 34 7.08 -14.65 5.64
CA LYS A 34 7.63 -14.40 6.98
C LYS A 34 6.59 -14.54 8.09
N ALA A 35 5.40 -13.97 7.92
CA ALA A 35 4.38 -13.97 8.96
C ALA A 35 3.78 -15.35 9.21
N VAL A 36 3.59 -16.15 8.16
CA VAL A 36 2.94 -17.47 8.23
C VAL A 36 3.98 -18.58 8.40
N ASN A 37 4.97 -18.68 7.52
CA ASN A 37 5.86 -19.84 7.48
C ASN A 37 7.05 -19.71 8.43
N ASP A 38 7.71 -18.56 8.46
CA ASP A 38 8.96 -18.41 9.23
C ASP A 38 8.70 -18.11 10.71
N TYR A 39 7.79 -17.16 10.98
CA TYR A 39 7.52 -16.71 12.34
C TYR A 39 6.29 -17.33 12.97
N ASN A 40 5.43 -17.99 12.17
CA ASN A 40 4.20 -18.63 12.63
C ASN A 40 3.31 -17.70 13.47
N TRP A 41 3.20 -16.42 13.09
CA TRP A 41 2.35 -15.45 13.78
C TRP A 41 0.87 -15.70 13.54
N MET A 42 0.53 -16.29 12.39
CA MET A 42 -0.84 -16.57 11.97
C MET A 42 -0.90 -17.71 10.94
N ALA A 43 -2.08 -18.27 10.74
CA ALA A 43 -2.34 -19.26 9.68
C ALA A 43 -2.58 -18.55 8.32
N ASP A 44 -2.44 -19.30 7.21
CA ASP A 44 -2.72 -18.82 5.84
C ASP A 44 -4.10 -18.18 5.71
N SER A 45 -5.15 -18.83 6.25
CA SER A 45 -6.51 -18.31 6.22
C SER A 45 -6.62 -16.96 6.94
N GLN A 46 -5.96 -16.80 8.07
CA GLN A 46 -5.96 -15.55 8.83
C GLN A 46 -5.24 -14.41 8.08
N PHE A 47 -4.16 -14.73 7.36
CA PHE A 47 -3.49 -13.75 6.51
C PHE A 47 -4.38 -13.32 5.35
N ALA A 48 -5.08 -14.27 4.71
CA ALA A 48 -6.04 -13.98 3.65
C ALA A 48 -7.21 -13.09 4.14
N ASP A 49 -7.74 -13.34 5.36
CA ASP A 49 -8.77 -12.51 5.98
C ASP A 49 -8.27 -11.08 6.23
N ILE A 50 -7.06 -10.94 6.80
CA ILE A 50 -6.41 -9.65 7.04
C ILE A 50 -6.20 -8.90 5.72
N PHE A 51 -5.76 -9.60 4.68
CA PHE A 51 -5.59 -9.01 3.36
C PHE A 51 -6.92 -8.50 2.80
N ALA A 52 -7.98 -9.34 2.83
CA ALA A 52 -9.31 -8.96 2.37
C ALA A 52 -9.86 -7.73 3.12
N ILE A 53 -9.72 -7.69 4.45
CA ILE A 53 -10.11 -6.52 5.26
C ILE A 53 -9.33 -5.27 4.86
N SER A 54 -8.02 -5.42 4.62
CA SER A 54 -7.17 -4.29 4.25
C SER A 54 -7.51 -3.72 2.87
N GLN A 55 -8.03 -4.54 1.96
CA GLN A 55 -8.45 -4.12 0.62
C GLN A 55 -9.87 -3.55 0.60
N ALA A 56 -10.74 -4.01 1.49
CA ALA A 56 -12.10 -3.49 1.62
C ALA A 56 -12.15 -2.13 2.34
N ALA A 57 -11.18 -1.84 3.19
CA ALA A 57 -11.14 -0.59 3.94
C ALA A 57 -10.66 0.56 3.04
N PRO A 58 -11.37 1.68 3.00
CA PRO A 58 -10.90 2.86 2.28
C PRO A 58 -9.66 3.43 2.99
N GLY A 59 -8.53 3.51 2.27
CA GLY A 59 -7.32 4.09 2.84
C GLY A 59 -6.03 3.56 2.21
N PRO A 60 -4.88 3.96 2.75
CA PRO A 60 -3.60 3.50 2.24
C PRO A 60 -3.38 2.01 2.53
N SER A 61 -2.72 1.30 1.60
CA SER A 61 -2.39 -0.14 1.70
C SER A 61 -1.55 -0.53 2.93
N ILE A 62 -1.19 0.43 3.78
CA ILE A 62 -0.45 0.19 5.03
C ILE A 62 -1.29 -0.52 6.10
N LEU A 63 -2.62 -0.57 5.92
CA LEU A 63 -3.50 -1.22 6.89
C LEU A 63 -3.15 -2.70 7.09
N ILE A 64 -2.74 -3.40 6.04
CA ILE A 64 -2.31 -4.80 6.17
C ILE A 64 -1.10 -4.93 7.10
N VAL A 65 -0.13 -4.03 7.01
CA VAL A 65 1.06 -3.98 7.90
C VAL A 65 0.65 -3.83 9.35
N THR A 66 -0.28 -2.90 9.59
CA THR A 66 -0.83 -2.61 10.93
C THR A 66 -1.54 -3.84 11.51
N LEU A 67 -2.38 -4.51 10.71
CA LEU A 67 -3.13 -5.69 11.15
C LEU A 67 -2.23 -6.92 11.37
N VAL A 68 -1.24 -7.14 10.51
CA VAL A 68 -0.25 -8.22 10.70
C VAL A 68 0.58 -7.96 11.96
N GLY A 69 1.02 -6.73 12.17
CA GLY A 69 1.72 -6.32 13.40
C GLY A 69 0.88 -6.49 14.65
N TYR A 70 -0.42 -6.14 14.57
CA TYR A 70 -1.37 -6.36 15.65
C TYR A 70 -1.49 -7.84 16.00
N LYS A 71 -1.69 -8.70 15.01
CA LYS A 71 -1.82 -10.14 15.20
C LYS A 71 -0.56 -10.77 15.80
N ALA A 72 0.61 -10.37 15.33
CA ALA A 72 1.88 -10.80 15.90
C ALA A 72 2.05 -10.36 17.36
N GLY A 73 1.65 -9.13 17.67
CA GLY A 73 1.71 -8.55 19.02
C GLY A 73 0.77 -9.22 20.03
N LEU A 74 -0.40 -9.71 19.58
CA LEU A 74 -1.33 -10.46 20.44
C LEU A 74 -0.67 -11.71 21.03
N GLY A 75 0.15 -12.42 20.26
CA GLY A 75 0.87 -13.61 20.71
C GLY A 75 2.18 -13.33 21.49
N ALA A 76 2.59 -12.07 21.55
CA ALA A 76 3.87 -11.68 22.17
C ALA A 76 3.78 -11.47 23.69
N VAL A 77 2.59 -11.42 24.26
CA VAL A 77 2.33 -11.14 25.68
C VAL A 77 1.32 -12.12 26.25
N PRO A 78 1.24 -12.27 27.59
CA PRO A 78 0.19 -13.07 28.25
C PRO A 78 -1.21 -12.63 27.85
N ALA A 79 -2.18 -13.55 27.92
CA ALA A 79 -3.55 -13.32 27.48
C ALA A 79 -4.22 -12.09 28.15
N GLU A 80 -3.90 -11.81 29.38
CA GLU A 80 -4.40 -10.63 30.14
C GLU A 80 -4.02 -9.30 29.46
N TRP A 81 -2.88 -9.24 28.80
CA TRP A 81 -2.32 -8.06 28.13
C TRP A 81 -2.35 -8.15 26.60
N ALA A 82 -3.03 -9.17 26.04
CA ALA A 82 -3.01 -9.43 24.61
C ALA A 82 -3.38 -8.20 23.77
N GLN A 83 -4.43 -7.47 24.14
CA GLN A 83 -4.85 -6.27 23.43
C GLN A 83 -3.77 -5.18 23.40
N VAL A 84 -3.11 -4.96 24.55
CA VAL A 84 -2.01 -3.98 24.65
C VAL A 84 -0.83 -4.42 23.79
N GLY A 85 -0.49 -5.71 23.84
CA GLY A 85 0.55 -6.30 22.98
C GLY A 85 0.23 -6.16 21.51
N GLY A 86 -1.02 -6.40 21.12
CA GLY A 86 -1.50 -6.21 19.75
C GLY A 86 -1.37 -4.76 19.27
N VAL A 87 -1.85 -3.79 20.06
CA VAL A 87 -1.73 -2.37 19.73
C VAL A 87 -0.26 -1.94 19.64
N ALA A 88 0.60 -2.39 20.55
CA ALA A 88 2.03 -2.11 20.49
C ALA A 88 2.66 -2.70 19.22
N GLY A 89 2.30 -3.95 18.85
CA GLY A 89 2.75 -4.59 17.62
C GLY A 89 2.29 -3.84 16.35
N ALA A 90 1.04 -3.37 16.34
CA ALA A 90 0.48 -2.58 15.25
C ALA A 90 1.25 -1.26 15.04
N ILE A 91 1.47 -0.51 16.12
CA ILE A 91 2.19 0.77 16.08
C ILE A 91 3.64 0.53 15.64
N LEU A 92 4.30 -0.48 16.20
CA LEU A 92 5.68 -0.80 15.88
C LEU A 92 5.85 -1.22 14.40
N ALA A 93 4.97 -2.09 13.89
CA ALA A 93 4.98 -2.50 12.49
C ALA A 93 4.77 -1.32 11.53
N THR A 94 3.79 -0.47 11.84
CA THR A 94 3.50 0.73 11.03
C THR A 94 4.68 1.70 11.05
N ALA A 95 5.26 1.97 12.21
CA ALA A 95 6.43 2.83 12.35
C ALA A 95 7.65 2.25 11.61
N ALA A 96 7.91 0.94 11.77
CA ALA A 96 8.99 0.25 11.09
C ALA A 96 8.84 0.25 9.57
N MET A 97 7.61 0.22 9.05
CA MET A 97 7.36 0.32 7.61
C MET A 97 7.50 1.74 7.08
N MET A 98 7.13 2.77 7.85
CA MET A 98 7.15 4.16 7.37
C MET A 98 8.47 4.88 7.59
N ILE A 99 9.14 4.67 8.74
CA ILE A 99 10.29 5.48 9.13
C ILE A 99 11.49 5.28 8.20
N PRO A 100 11.94 4.04 7.86
CA PRO A 100 13.11 3.86 7.01
C PRO A 100 12.91 4.42 5.60
N ALA A 101 11.75 4.16 4.99
CA ALA A 101 11.42 4.73 3.68
C ALA A 101 11.32 6.26 3.74
N GLY A 102 10.72 6.82 4.79
CA GLY A 102 10.62 8.26 4.99
C GLY A 102 11.99 8.92 5.13
N ILE A 103 12.91 8.33 5.90
CA ILE A 103 14.28 8.80 6.03
C ILE A 103 14.99 8.74 4.69
N LEU A 104 14.86 7.63 3.96
CA LEU A 104 15.48 7.48 2.64
C LEU A 104 14.99 8.55 1.67
N VAL A 105 13.67 8.75 1.58
CA VAL A 105 13.08 9.79 0.71
C VAL A 105 13.53 11.18 1.12
N TYR A 106 13.60 11.47 2.42
CA TYR A 106 14.07 12.76 2.91
C TYR A 106 15.54 13.01 2.52
N LEU A 107 16.41 12.01 2.69
CA LEU A 107 17.83 12.13 2.32
C LEU A 107 18.00 12.33 0.82
N VAL A 108 17.28 11.54 0.01
CA VAL A 108 17.28 11.69 -1.45
C VAL A 108 16.77 13.07 -1.85
N ALA A 109 15.66 13.54 -1.27
CA ALA A 109 15.12 14.86 -1.56
C ALA A 109 16.10 15.98 -1.22
N ARG A 110 16.80 15.87 -0.09
CA ARG A 110 17.82 16.87 0.31
C ARG A 110 19.01 16.94 -0.65
N VAL A 111 19.52 15.76 -1.08
CA VAL A 111 20.58 15.69 -2.09
C VAL A 111 20.09 16.25 -3.42
N TRP A 112 18.85 15.92 -3.80
CA TRP A 112 18.22 16.40 -5.03
C TRP A 112 18.02 17.91 -5.05
N GLU A 113 17.66 18.48 -3.90
CA GLU A 113 17.52 19.92 -3.74
C GLU A 113 18.86 20.65 -3.85
N SER A 114 19.93 20.09 -3.31
CA SER A 114 21.28 20.63 -3.42
C SER A 114 21.81 20.65 -4.86
N ALA A 115 21.25 19.79 -5.72
CA ALA A 115 21.64 19.67 -7.13
C ALA A 115 20.73 20.46 -8.10
N LYS A 116 20.03 21.51 -7.64
CA LYS A 116 19.00 22.22 -8.43
C LYS A 116 19.47 22.73 -9.80
N GLU A 117 20.70 23.16 -9.90
CA GLU A 117 21.27 23.73 -11.14
C GLU A 117 22.08 22.73 -11.97
N SER A 118 22.19 21.49 -11.50
CA SER A 118 22.99 20.47 -12.17
C SER A 118 22.32 20.00 -13.48
N SER A 119 23.12 19.93 -14.55
CA SER A 119 22.71 19.33 -15.82
C SER A 119 22.31 17.85 -15.66
N PHE A 120 22.90 17.16 -14.68
CA PHE A 120 22.56 15.80 -14.32
C PHE A 120 21.11 15.68 -13.83
N ARG A 121 20.68 16.58 -12.93
CA ARG A 121 19.29 16.61 -12.46
C ARG A 121 18.30 16.79 -13.60
N LYS A 122 18.55 17.74 -14.49
CA LYS A 122 17.70 18.00 -15.67
C LYS A 122 17.64 16.78 -16.61
N ALA A 123 18.73 16.05 -16.78
CA ALA A 123 18.79 14.85 -17.59
C ALA A 123 17.96 13.71 -16.94
N VAL A 124 18.10 13.52 -15.61
CA VAL A 124 17.36 12.53 -14.84
C VAL A 124 15.85 12.84 -14.87
N GLU A 125 15.45 14.08 -14.61
CA GLU A 125 14.03 14.49 -14.66
C GLU A 125 13.40 14.23 -16.04
N LYS A 126 14.13 14.57 -17.12
CA LYS A 126 13.67 14.30 -18.49
C LYS A 126 13.60 12.81 -18.81
N GLY A 127 14.52 12.01 -18.29
CA GLY A 127 14.55 10.56 -18.50
C GLY A 127 13.46 9.83 -17.70
N PHE A 128 13.16 10.27 -16.47
CA PHE A 128 12.15 9.66 -15.62
C PHE A 128 10.71 10.07 -15.97
N ALA A 129 10.51 11.22 -16.61
CA ALA A 129 9.17 11.68 -16.98
C ALA A 129 8.38 10.66 -17.82
N PRO A 130 8.90 10.12 -18.93
CA PRO A 130 8.18 9.11 -19.72
C PRO A 130 8.02 7.78 -18.96
N LEU A 131 8.97 7.41 -18.10
CA LEU A 131 8.87 6.23 -17.26
C LEU A 131 7.70 6.34 -16.27
N THR A 132 7.56 7.49 -15.61
CA THR A 132 6.46 7.76 -14.68
C THR A 132 5.11 7.69 -15.38
N VAL A 133 4.99 8.29 -16.55
CA VAL A 133 3.76 8.20 -17.37
C VAL A 133 3.46 6.75 -17.74
N GLY A 134 4.47 5.98 -18.17
CA GLY A 134 4.31 4.56 -18.49
C GLY A 134 3.85 3.73 -17.30
N LEU A 135 4.40 3.96 -16.11
CA LEU A 135 4.00 3.26 -14.88
C LEU A 135 2.56 3.60 -14.47
N VAL A 136 2.15 4.87 -14.58
CA VAL A 136 0.77 5.29 -14.28
C VAL A 136 -0.21 4.61 -15.25
N LEU A 137 0.09 4.61 -16.55
CA LEU A 137 -0.75 3.96 -17.55
C LEU A 137 -0.80 2.43 -17.34
N ALA A 138 0.33 1.80 -17.02
CA ALA A 138 0.36 0.37 -16.71
C ALA A 138 -0.47 0.03 -15.47
N SER A 139 -0.38 0.84 -14.42
CA SER A 139 -1.18 0.67 -13.20
C SER A 139 -2.67 0.84 -13.48
N ALA A 140 -3.05 1.86 -14.27
CA ALA A 140 -4.44 2.08 -14.68
C ALA A 140 -4.97 0.89 -15.50
N TYR A 141 -4.16 0.37 -16.44
CA TYR A 141 -4.54 -0.80 -17.23
C TYR A 141 -4.75 -2.05 -16.38
N VAL A 142 -3.83 -2.34 -15.43
CA VAL A 142 -3.96 -3.49 -14.54
C VAL A 142 -5.19 -3.34 -13.65
N MET A 143 -5.41 -2.15 -13.07
CA MET A 143 -6.59 -1.88 -12.24
C MET A 143 -7.89 -2.04 -13.00
N SER A 144 -7.97 -1.49 -14.23
CA SER A 144 -9.15 -1.65 -15.09
C SER A 144 -9.42 -3.13 -15.39
N ARG A 145 -8.39 -3.91 -15.75
CA ARG A 145 -8.56 -5.36 -15.97
C ARG A 145 -8.98 -6.15 -14.75
N THR A 146 -8.67 -5.66 -13.56
CA THR A 146 -9.03 -6.35 -12.30
C THR A 146 -10.40 -5.93 -11.81
N ALA A 147 -10.81 -4.69 -12.03
CA ALA A 147 -12.08 -4.13 -11.56
C ALA A 147 -13.22 -4.32 -12.57
N ASP A 148 -12.91 -4.16 -13.86
CA ASP A 148 -13.92 -4.17 -14.92
C ASP A 148 -14.13 -5.62 -15.42
N HIS A 149 -15.15 -6.30 -14.94
CA HIS A 149 -15.48 -7.68 -15.33
C HIS A 149 -16.45 -7.74 -16.55
N ASP A 150 -17.21 -6.66 -16.76
CA ASP A 150 -18.22 -6.56 -17.82
C ASP A 150 -17.95 -5.38 -18.76
N TRP A 151 -18.44 -5.47 -20.01
CA TRP A 151 -18.31 -4.40 -21.00
C TRP A 151 -18.89 -3.05 -20.52
N ARG A 152 -19.91 -3.09 -19.64
CA ARG A 152 -20.53 -1.91 -19.04
C ARG A 152 -19.56 -1.19 -18.09
N ALA A 153 -18.80 -1.94 -17.30
CA ALA A 153 -17.77 -1.41 -16.42
C ALA A 153 -16.66 -0.73 -17.23
N TYR A 154 -16.20 -1.36 -18.33
CA TYR A 154 -15.24 -0.75 -19.26
C TYR A 154 -15.78 0.53 -19.89
N LEU A 155 -17.06 0.56 -20.25
CA LEU A 155 -17.69 1.76 -20.80
C LEU A 155 -17.74 2.89 -19.74
N LEU A 156 -18.12 2.57 -18.51
CA LEU A 156 -18.12 3.54 -17.41
C LEU A 156 -16.73 4.10 -17.15
N THR A 157 -15.72 3.24 -17.07
CA THR A 157 -14.29 3.63 -16.89
C THR A 157 -13.83 4.53 -18.04
N GLY A 158 -14.20 4.21 -19.30
CA GLY A 158 -13.90 5.03 -20.47
C GLY A 158 -14.55 6.40 -20.42
N VAL A 159 -15.83 6.47 -20.08
CA VAL A 159 -16.57 7.74 -19.95
C VAL A 159 -15.99 8.59 -18.82
N CYS A 160 -15.74 8.02 -17.65
CA CYS A 160 -15.12 8.73 -16.54
C CYS A 160 -13.72 9.27 -16.92
N THR A 161 -12.93 8.49 -17.63
CA THR A 161 -11.61 8.92 -18.12
C THR A 161 -11.74 10.11 -19.08
N LEU A 162 -12.67 10.05 -20.04
CA LEU A 162 -12.91 11.17 -20.95
C LEU A 162 -13.37 12.44 -20.21
N ILE A 163 -14.26 12.29 -19.23
CA ILE A 163 -14.69 13.41 -18.39
C ILE A 163 -13.49 14.05 -17.68
N PHE A 164 -12.58 13.26 -17.10
CA PHE A 164 -11.39 13.79 -16.44
C PHE A 164 -10.39 14.44 -17.38
N VAL A 165 -10.25 13.93 -18.60
CA VAL A 165 -9.32 14.49 -19.61
C VAL A 165 -9.85 15.83 -20.15
N PHE A 166 -11.14 15.93 -20.43
CA PHE A 166 -11.72 17.10 -21.11
C PHE A 166 -12.38 18.11 -20.17
N THR A 167 -12.58 17.76 -18.89
CA THR A 167 -13.27 18.65 -17.94
C THR A 167 -12.49 18.77 -16.63
N LYS A 168 -12.68 19.89 -15.93
CA LYS A 168 -12.08 20.12 -14.59
C LYS A 168 -13.09 19.81 -13.48
N VAL A 169 -13.94 18.81 -13.67
CA VAL A 169 -14.94 18.40 -12.68
C VAL A 169 -14.24 17.81 -11.44
N ASN A 170 -14.80 18.09 -10.27
CA ASN A 170 -14.28 17.54 -9.02
C ASN A 170 -14.35 16.00 -9.06
N PRO A 171 -13.23 15.29 -8.85
CA PRO A 171 -13.19 13.83 -8.86
C PRO A 171 -14.22 13.16 -7.93
N LEU A 172 -14.53 13.78 -6.79
CA LEU A 172 -15.50 13.24 -5.84
C LEU A 172 -16.92 13.15 -6.44
N VAL A 173 -17.28 14.08 -7.32
CA VAL A 173 -18.60 14.05 -7.99
C VAL A 173 -18.68 12.87 -8.96
N VAL A 174 -17.63 12.67 -9.76
CA VAL A 174 -17.58 11.56 -10.72
C VAL A 174 -17.62 10.21 -10.01
N VAL A 175 -16.82 10.06 -8.93
CA VAL A 175 -16.82 8.84 -8.10
C VAL A 175 -18.17 8.62 -7.43
N GLY A 176 -18.81 9.69 -6.92
CA GLY A 176 -20.15 9.60 -6.32
C GLY A 176 -21.21 9.13 -7.33
N VAL A 177 -21.21 9.69 -8.53
CA VAL A 177 -22.15 9.29 -9.60
C VAL A 177 -21.87 7.84 -10.03
N ALA A 178 -20.61 7.46 -10.23
CA ALA A 178 -20.24 6.08 -10.57
C ALA A 178 -20.67 5.09 -9.48
N GLY A 179 -20.50 5.46 -8.20
CA GLY A 179 -20.95 4.65 -7.08
C GLY A 179 -22.47 4.46 -7.02
N VAL A 180 -23.26 5.50 -7.32
CA VAL A 180 -24.72 5.39 -7.41
C VAL A 180 -25.13 4.50 -8.57
N LEU A 181 -24.49 4.59 -9.74
CA LEU A 181 -24.76 3.71 -10.89
C LEU A 181 -24.45 2.27 -10.59
N GLY A 182 -23.34 1.99 -9.87
CA GLY A 182 -23.01 0.65 -9.40
C GLY A 182 -24.03 0.12 -8.38
N TRP A 183 -24.51 0.95 -7.46
CA TRP A 183 -25.54 0.55 -6.49
C TRP A 183 -26.90 0.24 -7.15
N LEU A 184 -27.24 0.95 -8.22
CA LEU A 184 -28.45 0.69 -9.00
C LEU A 184 -28.35 -0.56 -9.89
N GLY A 185 -27.22 -1.25 -9.91
CA GLY A 185 -27.01 -2.47 -10.71
C GLY A 185 -26.93 -2.20 -12.22
N VAL A 186 -26.59 -0.98 -12.62
CA VAL A 186 -26.40 -0.62 -14.04
C VAL A 186 -25.05 -1.13 -14.56
N VAL A 187 -24.09 -1.25 -13.63
CA VAL A 187 -22.70 -1.70 -13.86
C VAL A 187 -22.30 -2.68 -12.78
#